data_1c616e0d60062d6e06ac856a424f2594
#
_entry.id   1c616e0d60062d6e06ac856a424f2594
#
_cell.length_a   1.000
_cell.length_b   1.000
_cell.length_c   1.000
_cell.angle_alpha   90.00
_cell.angle_beta   90.00
_cell.angle_gamma   90.00
#
_symmetry.space_group_name_H-M   'P 1'
#
loop_
_entity.id
_entity.type
_entity.pdbx_description
1 polymer ?
#
loop_
_entity_poly.entity_id
_entity_poly.type
_entity_poly.pdbx_seq_one_letter_code
_entity_poly.pdbx_strand_id
1 'polypeptide(L)'
;MEKVVRRTNTPAGKKVSFSTAFPPDMPDLTADPVHVANVLSNLIENAIKYSGEEVNIDIVVLWNQQGVELTVSDNGFGIAPDERRKVFEKFYRSSHLPDKQIPGIGLGLSYVRQIVEAHHGSVSLRSELGEGTRITINLPTAAL
;
A
#
# COMPACT_ATOMS: atom_id res chain seq x y z
N MET A 1 -11.30 -1.80 -7.53
CA MET A 1 -10.76 -1.50 -6.21
C MET A 1 -11.66 -1.92 -5.06
N GLU A 2 -12.94 -1.62 -5.07
CA GLU A 2 -13.87 -2.08 -4.01
C GLU A 2 -13.82 -3.59 -3.77
N LYS A 3 -13.69 -4.39 -4.84
CA LYS A 3 -13.59 -5.84 -4.73
C LYS A 3 -12.36 -6.31 -3.96
N VAL A 4 -11.24 -5.61 -4.09
CA VAL A 4 -9.99 -5.95 -3.37
C VAL A 4 -10.17 -5.66 -1.88
N VAL A 5 -10.73 -4.51 -1.54
CA VAL A 5 -11.03 -4.13 -0.16
C VAL A 5 -11.93 -5.18 0.51
N ARG A 6 -12.99 -5.60 -0.18
CA ARG A 6 -13.95 -6.60 0.34
C ARG A 6 -13.36 -8.00 0.48
N ARG A 7 -12.34 -8.35 -0.32
CA ARG A 7 -11.71 -9.68 -0.30
C ARG A 7 -10.55 -9.79 0.68
N THR A 8 -10.11 -8.68 1.25
CA THR A 8 -9.02 -8.69 2.21
C THR A 8 -9.44 -9.38 3.50
N ASN A 9 -8.75 -10.46 3.84
CA ASN A 9 -9.02 -11.19 5.07
C ASN A 9 -8.54 -10.38 6.28
N THR A 10 -9.44 -10.19 7.23
CA THR A 10 -9.11 -9.55 8.50
C THR A 10 -8.62 -10.62 9.49
N PRO A 11 -7.38 -10.52 10.00
CA PRO A 11 -6.90 -11.44 11.01
C PRO A 11 -7.75 -11.39 12.28
N ALA A 12 -7.85 -12.52 12.98
CA ALA A 12 -8.55 -12.61 14.24
C ALA A 12 -7.96 -11.61 15.26
N GLY A 13 -8.83 -10.90 15.98
CA GLY A 13 -8.43 -9.92 16.99
C GLY A 13 -8.13 -8.52 16.47
N LYS A 14 -8.25 -8.27 15.18
CA LYS A 14 -8.08 -6.95 14.59
C LYS A 14 -9.41 -6.39 14.09
N LYS A 15 -9.62 -5.09 14.34
CA LYS A 15 -10.75 -4.34 13.78
C LYS A 15 -10.23 -3.44 12.67
N VAL A 16 -10.64 -3.70 11.45
CA VAL A 16 -10.19 -2.96 10.27
C VAL A 16 -11.32 -2.07 9.76
N SER A 17 -11.03 -0.78 9.65
CA SER A 17 -11.94 0.21 9.09
C SER A 17 -11.31 0.81 7.84
N PHE A 18 -12.09 0.89 6.76
CA PHE A 18 -11.66 1.46 5.49
C PHE A 18 -12.37 2.78 5.23
N SER A 19 -11.62 3.77 4.76
CA SER A 19 -12.13 4.99 4.16
C SER A 19 -11.62 5.04 2.72
N THR A 20 -12.52 5.27 1.76
CA THR A 20 -12.18 5.30 0.34
C THR A 20 -12.69 6.57 -0.31
N ALA A 21 -11.87 7.16 -1.17
CA ALA A 21 -12.24 8.32 -1.98
C ALA A 21 -11.78 8.09 -3.42
N PHE A 22 -12.75 8.00 -4.34
CA PHE A 22 -12.50 7.80 -5.76
C PHE A 22 -13.12 8.93 -6.55
N PRO A 23 -12.46 9.44 -7.62
CA PRO A 23 -13.08 10.45 -8.48
C PRO A 23 -14.25 9.84 -9.27
N PRO A 24 -15.38 10.59 -9.42
CA PRO A 24 -16.57 10.05 -10.09
C PRO A 24 -16.38 9.79 -11.57
N ASP A 25 -15.48 10.53 -12.23
CA ASP A 25 -15.29 10.49 -13.68
C ASP A 25 -13.98 9.84 -14.10
N MET A 26 -13.48 8.92 -13.29
CA MET A 26 -12.21 8.23 -13.60
C MET A 26 -12.40 7.34 -14.83
N PRO A 27 -11.58 7.54 -15.90
CA PRO A 27 -11.67 6.70 -17.08
C PRO A 27 -11.18 5.28 -16.80
N ASP A 28 -11.56 4.35 -17.64
CA ASP A 28 -11.00 3.00 -17.60
C ASP A 28 -9.49 3.05 -17.85
N LEU A 29 -8.75 2.38 -17.00
CA LEU A 29 -7.29 2.32 -17.10
C LEU A 29 -6.87 1.13 -17.96
N THR A 30 -5.93 1.37 -18.86
CA THR A 30 -5.33 0.33 -19.70
C THR A 30 -4.17 -0.36 -18.96
N ALA A 31 -4.40 -0.76 -17.73
CA ALA A 31 -3.43 -1.51 -16.94
C ALA A 31 -3.89 -2.95 -16.79
N ASP A 32 -2.95 -3.87 -16.53
CA ASP A 32 -3.32 -5.24 -16.20
C ASP A 32 -4.09 -5.24 -14.86
N PRO A 33 -5.39 -5.60 -14.86
CA PRO A 33 -6.19 -5.54 -13.64
C PRO A 33 -5.70 -6.50 -12.56
N VAL A 34 -5.04 -7.59 -12.93
CA VAL A 34 -4.47 -8.54 -11.98
C VAL A 34 -3.30 -7.92 -11.23
N HIS A 35 -2.40 -7.25 -11.95
CA HIS A 35 -1.25 -6.57 -11.32
C HIS A 35 -1.68 -5.42 -10.43
N VAL A 36 -2.63 -4.60 -10.88
CA VAL A 36 -3.16 -3.49 -10.06
C VAL A 36 -3.83 -4.01 -8.80
N ALA A 37 -4.65 -5.05 -8.91
CA ALA A 37 -5.31 -5.67 -7.76
C ALA A 37 -4.29 -6.26 -6.77
N ASN A 38 -3.22 -6.89 -7.27
CA ASN A 38 -2.17 -7.45 -6.42
C ASN A 38 -1.37 -6.36 -5.71
N VAL A 39 -1.07 -5.25 -6.37
CA VAL A 39 -0.42 -4.10 -5.74
C VAL A 39 -1.27 -3.58 -4.59
N LEU A 40 -2.54 -3.33 -4.84
CA LEU A 40 -3.46 -2.84 -3.81
C LEU A 40 -3.60 -3.83 -2.64
N SER A 41 -3.74 -5.13 -2.94
CA SER A 41 -3.79 -6.17 -1.91
C SER A 41 -2.55 -6.19 -1.05
N ASN A 42 -1.36 -6.08 -1.65
CA ASN A 42 -0.11 -6.03 -0.89
C ASN A 42 -0.05 -4.82 0.05
N LEU A 43 -0.48 -3.64 -0.43
CA LEU A 43 -0.49 -2.43 0.39
C LEU A 43 -1.46 -2.56 1.56
N ILE A 44 -2.66 -3.10 1.33
CA ILE A 44 -3.66 -3.31 2.37
C ILE A 44 -3.18 -4.35 3.39
N GLU A 45 -2.64 -5.48 2.92
CA GLU A 45 -2.12 -6.53 3.80
C GLU A 45 -0.98 -6.02 4.67
N ASN A 46 -0.06 -5.22 4.13
CA ASN A 46 0.99 -4.59 4.90
C ASN A 46 0.43 -3.64 5.97
N ALA A 47 -0.55 -2.81 5.60
CA ALA A 47 -1.20 -1.91 6.54
C ALA A 47 -1.83 -2.66 7.72
N ILE A 48 -2.45 -3.81 7.46
CA ILE A 48 -3.05 -4.64 8.50
C ILE A 48 -1.99 -5.34 9.36
N LYS A 49 -0.97 -5.95 8.72
CA LYS A 49 0.09 -6.69 9.42
C LYS A 49 0.87 -5.82 10.40
N TYR A 50 1.21 -4.62 9.98
CA TYR A 50 2.08 -3.72 10.73
C TYR A 50 1.32 -2.68 11.52
N SER A 51 0.13 -3.04 11.99
CA SER A 51 -0.75 -2.23 12.81
C SER A 51 -1.15 -2.98 14.08
N GLY A 52 -1.69 -2.24 15.05
CA GLY A 52 -2.24 -2.81 16.28
C GLY A 52 -3.61 -3.45 16.08
N GLU A 53 -4.42 -3.47 17.14
CA GLU A 53 -5.75 -4.09 17.10
C GLU A 53 -6.77 -3.27 16.31
N GLU A 54 -6.68 -1.94 16.37
CA GLU A 54 -7.53 -1.04 15.62
C GLU A 54 -6.75 -0.52 14.41
N VAL A 55 -7.20 -0.89 13.22
CA VAL A 55 -6.55 -0.55 11.96
C VAL A 55 -7.46 0.36 11.16
N ASN A 56 -7.01 1.58 10.88
CA ASN A 56 -7.70 2.51 10.00
C ASN A 56 -6.89 2.66 8.71
N ILE A 57 -7.51 2.36 7.59
CA ILE A 57 -6.89 2.42 6.26
C ILE A 57 -7.66 3.41 5.41
N ASP A 58 -6.97 4.44 4.93
CA ASP A 58 -7.51 5.40 3.98
C ASP A 58 -6.94 5.12 2.59
N ILE A 59 -7.82 4.97 1.62
CA ILE A 59 -7.45 4.77 0.21
C ILE A 59 -8.01 5.95 -0.58
N VAL A 60 -7.11 6.71 -1.21
CA VAL A 60 -7.47 7.86 -2.02
C VAL A 60 -6.92 7.66 -3.43
N VAL A 61 -7.79 7.82 -4.42
CA VAL A 61 -7.41 7.78 -5.83
C VAL A 61 -7.72 9.14 -6.44
N LEU A 62 -6.72 9.73 -7.06
CA LEU A 62 -6.84 10.96 -7.84
C LEU A 62 -6.37 10.67 -9.26
N TRP A 63 -6.92 11.38 -10.23
CA TRP A 63 -6.43 11.28 -11.60
C TRP A 63 -6.48 12.63 -12.29
N ASN A 64 -5.59 12.81 -13.24
CA ASN A 64 -5.57 13.95 -14.15
C ASN A 64 -5.04 13.47 -15.52
N GLN A 65 -4.81 14.40 -16.45
CA GLN A 65 -4.30 14.05 -17.76
C GLN A 65 -2.90 13.42 -17.75
N GLN A 66 -2.15 13.59 -16.68
CA GLN A 66 -0.80 13.04 -16.54
C GLN A 66 -0.80 11.62 -16.01
N GLY A 67 -1.80 11.23 -15.24
CA GLY A 67 -1.85 9.89 -14.68
C GLY A 67 -2.79 9.74 -13.49
N VAL A 68 -2.60 8.62 -12.80
CA VAL A 68 -3.37 8.24 -11.61
C VAL A 68 -2.43 8.25 -10.40
N GLU A 69 -2.92 8.81 -9.30
CA GLU A 69 -2.27 8.76 -8.01
C GLU A 69 -3.11 7.94 -7.05
N LEU A 70 -2.53 6.87 -6.52
CA LEU A 70 -3.14 6.01 -5.50
C LEU A 70 -2.38 6.20 -4.20
N THR A 71 -3.08 6.57 -3.14
CA THR A 71 -2.49 6.71 -1.81
C THR A 71 -3.18 5.78 -0.83
N VAL A 72 -2.38 4.97 -0.13
CA VAL A 72 -2.85 4.10 0.96
C VAL A 72 -2.18 4.56 2.25
N SER A 73 -2.98 4.98 3.22
CA SER A 73 -2.50 5.45 4.51
C SER A 73 -3.03 4.56 5.62
N ASP A 74 -2.20 4.27 6.60
CA ASP A 74 -2.60 3.50 7.79
C ASP A 74 -2.18 4.22 9.07
N ASN A 75 -2.73 3.76 10.19
CA ASN A 75 -2.41 4.22 11.55
C ASN A 75 -1.51 3.22 12.29
N GLY A 76 -0.69 2.48 11.57
CA GLY A 76 0.14 1.41 12.11
C GLY A 76 1.37 1.85 12.88
N PHE A 77 2.31 0.93 13.03
CA PHE A 77 3.52 1.15 13.82
C PHE A 77 4.47 2.19 13.21
N GLY A 78 4.34 2.45 11.92
CA GLY A 78 5.25 3.32 11.20
C GLY A 78 6.59 2.66 10.89
N ILE A 79 7.43 3.39 10.19
CA ILE A 79 8.75 2.95 9.73
C ILE A 79 9.78 3.98 10.15
N ALA A 80 10.86 3.52 10.77
CA ALA A 80 11.94 4.38 11.20
C ALA A 80 12.62 5.06 9.99
N PRO A 81 13.14 6.31 10.15
CA PRO A 81 13.77 7.03 9.04
C PRO A 81 14.91 6.28 8.35
N ASP A 82 15.70 5.53 9.09
CA ASP A 82 16.80 4.72 8.57
C ASP A 82 16.36 3.47 7.80
N GLU A 83 15.10 3.09 7.90
CA GLU A 83 14.56 1.91 7.23
C GLU A 83 13.67 2.21 6.01
N ARG A 84 13.34 3.48 5.78
CA ARG A 84 12.38 3.88 4.71
C ARG A 84 12.77 3.42 3.32
N ARG A 85 14.05 3.38 3.00
CA ARG A 85 14.53 2.87 1.71
C ARG A 85 14.62 1.35 1.70
N LYS A 86 15.00 0.77 2.82
CA LYS A 86 15.24 -0.67 2.95
C LYS A 86 13.97 -1.51 2.87
N VAL A 87 12.81 -0.95 3.26
CA VAL A 87 11.54 -1.68 3.24
C VAL A 87 11.09 -2.11 1.85
N PHE A 88 11.65 -1.51 0.79
CA PHE A 88 11.42 -1.93 -0.59
C PHE A 88 12.38 -3.02 -1.07
N GLU A 89 13.38 -3.38 -0.28
CA GLU A 89 14.31 -4.45 -0.62
C GLU A 89 13.67 -5.82 -0.36
N LYS A 90 13.99 -6.79 -1.22
CA LYS A 90 13.52 -8.16 -1.05
C LYS A 90 14.00 -8.74 0.29
N PHE A 91 13.11 -9.44 0.98
CA PHE A 91 13.37 -10.11 2.26
C PHE A 91 13.70 -9.19 3.43
N TYR A 92 13.62 -7.87 3.23
CA TYR A 92 13.84 -6.94 4.33
C TYR A 92 12.65 -6.94 5.30
N ARG A 93 12.96 -6.99 6.59
CA ARG A 93 11.98 -6.84 7.67
C ARG A 93 12.49 -5.82 8.67
N SER A 94 11.59 -4.94 9.15
CA SER A 94 11.97 -3.91 10.11
C SER A 94 12.42 -4.50 11.44
N SER A 95 13.51 -3.95 12.00
CA SER A 95 14.00 -4.28 13.34
C SER A 95 13.22 -3.57 14.46
N HIS A 96 12.39 -2.60 14.12
CA HIS A 96 11.60 -1.81 15.06
C HIS A 96 10.19 -2.34 15.29
N LEU A 97 9.86 -3.53 14.81
CA LEU A 97 8.55 -4.13 15.00
C LEU A 97 8.36 -4.54 16.47
N PRO A 98 7.22 -4.21 17.08
CA PRO A 98 6.92 -4.61 18.46
C PRO A 98 6.75 -6.12 18.62
N ASP A 99 6.36 -6.82 17.56
CA ASP A 99 6.21 -8.27 17.52
C ASP A 99 7.07 -8.84 16.40
N LYS A 100 8.12 -9.59 16.77
CA LYS A 100 9.01 -10.24 15.81
C LYS A 100 8.37 -11.46 15.12
N GLN A 101 7.21 -11.91 15.60
CA GLN A 101 6.49 -13.04 15.03
C GLN A 101 5.48 -12.63 13.95
N ILE A 102 5.45 -11.36 13.58
CA ILE A 102 4.60 -10.91 12.46
C ILE A 102 4.96 -11.71 11.20
N PRO A 103 3.99 -12.43 10.61
CA PRO A 103 4.26 -13.30 9.47
C PRO A 103 4.64 -12.49 8.23
N GLY A 104 5.43 -13.09 7.37
CA GLY A 104 5.81 -12.53 6.08
C GLY A 104 7.28 -12.72 5.77
N ILE A 105 7.63 -12.69 4.50
CA ILE A 105 8.98 -12.91 4.00
C ILE A 105 9.65 -11.64 3.44
N GLY A 106 8.99 -10.48 3.59
CA GLY A 106 9.55 -9.21 3.16
C GLY A 106 9.52 -8.97 1.65
N LEU A 107 8.57 -9.55 0.93
CA LEU A 107 8.45 -9.41 -0.52
C LEU A 107 7.36 -8.44 -0.99
N GLY A 108 6.41 -8.07 -0.13
CA GLY A 108 5.23 -7.30 -0.53
C GLY A 108 5.56 -5.95 -1.16
N LEU A 109 6.36 -5.12 -0.49
CA LEU A 109 6.72 -3.79 -1.00
C LEU A 109 7.71 -3.84 -2.17
N SER A 110 8.62 -4.82 -2.20
CA SER A 110 9.51 -5.00 -3.36
C SER A 110 8.72 -5.38 -4.62
N TYR A 111 7.69 -6.21 -4.47
CA TYR A 111 6.76 -6.55 -5.55
C TYR A 111 6.00 -5.30 -6.03
N VAL A 112 5.47 -4.51 -5.11
CA VAL A 112 4.76 -3.26 -5.46
C VAL A 112 5.66 -2.35 -6.30
N ARG A 113 6.88 -2.10 -5.83
CA ARG A 113 7.83 -1.27 -6.56
C ARG A 113 8.14 -1.82 -7.96
N GLN A 114 8.37 -3.12 -8.06
CA GLN A 114 8.67 -3.78 -9.34
C GLN A 114 7.53 -3.60 -10.35
N ILE A 115 6.29 -3.81 -9.94
CA ILE A 115 5.12 -3.66 -10.81
C ILE A 115 4.91 -2.20 -11.21
N VAL A 116 5.02 -1.28 -10.27
CA VAL A 116 4.84 0.16 -10.55
C VAL A 116 5.92 0.67 -11.51
N GLU A 117 7.17 0.31 -11.29
CA GLU A 117 8.27 0.68 -12.18
C GLU A 117 8.13 0.07 -13.57
N ALA A 118 7.62 -1.17 -13.68
CA ALA A 118 7.32 -1.80 -14.97
C ALA A 118 6.23 -1.06 -15.76
N HIS A 119 5.37 -0.31 -15.06
CA HIS A 119 4.36 0.56 -15.66
C HIS A 119 4.83 2.01 -15.79
N HIS A 120 6.14 2.27 -15.70
CA HIS A 120 6.77 3.59 -15.76
C HIS A 120 6.30 4.57 -14.69
N GLY A 121 5.81 4.03 -13.59
CA GLY A 121 5.35 4.80 -12.44
C GLY A 121 6.40 4.97 -11.36
N SER A 122 5.99 5.54 -10.25
CA SER A 122 6.84 5.76 -9.08
C SER A 122 6.11 5.42 -7.79
N VAL A 123 6.88 5.03 -6.79
CA VAL A 123 6.39 4.77 -5.42
C VAL A 123 7.11 5.70 -4.46
N SER A 124 6.37 6.35 -3.60
CA SER A 124 6.92 7.14 -2.50
C SER A 124 6.31 6.70 -1.18
N LEU A 125 7.06 6.93 -0.10
CA LEU A 125 6.66 6.51 1.24
C LEU A 125 6.92 7.64 2.23
N ARG A 126 5.91 7.92 3.06
CA ARG A 126 6.04 8.79 4.23
C ARG A 126 5.60 8.00 5.45
N SER A 127 6.40 8.02 6.49
CA SER A 127 6.10 7.28 7.70
C SER A 127 6.80 7.91 8.89
N GLU A 128 6.18 7.78 10.05
CA GLU A 128 6.75 8.13 11.34
C GLU A 128 6.42 7.03 12.35
N LEU A 129 7.39 6.64 13.17
CA LEU A 129 7.18 5.64 14.21
C LEU A 129 6.06 6.09 15.15
N GLY A 130 5.11 5.17 15.39
CA GLY A 130 3.97 5.39 16.25
C GLY A 130 2.81 6.13 15.60
N GLU A 131 2.95 6.65 14.39
CA GLU A 131 1.90 7.43 13.71
C GLU A 131 1.30 6.73 12.49
N GLY A 132 2.07 5.87 11.84
CA GLY A 132 1.61 5.13 10.67
C GLY A 132 2.42 5.37 9.42
N THR A 133 1.89 4.88 8.29
CA THR A 133 2.58 4.91 7.00
C THR A 133 1.64 5.35 5.89
N ARG A 134 2.16 6.16 4.98
CA ARG A 134 1.49 6.57 3.75
C ARG A 134 2.34 6.16 2.55
N ILE A 135 1.76 5.37 1.67
CA ILE A 135 2.40 4.95 0.43
C ILE A 135 1.63 5.55 -0.74
N THR A 136 2.33 6.27 -1.62
CA THR A 136 1.76 6.91 -2.79
C THR A 136 2.34 6.29 -4.05
N ILE A 137 1.46 5.86 -4.95
CA ILE A 137 1.81 5.29 -6.25
C ILE A 137 1.32 6.23 -7.34
N ASN A 138 2.21 6.57 -8.25
CA ASN A 138 1.89 7.35 -9.44
C ASN A 138 2.05 6.48 -10.68
N LEU A 139 1.00 6.38 -11.48
CA LEU A 139 0.99 5.65 -12.75
C LEU A 139 0.69 6.64 -13.88
N PRO A 140 1.63 6.88 -14.82
CA PRO A 140 1.39 7.80 -15.91
C PRO A 140 0.37 7.25 -16.91
N THR A 141 -0.48 8.15 -17.46
CA THR A 141 -1.49 7.75 -18.46
C THR A 141 -0.88 7.18 -19.73
N ALA A 142 0.29 7.66 -20.14
CA ALA A 142 0.98 7.15 -21.32
C ALA A 142 1.46 5.69 -21.17
N ALA A 143 1.54 5.17 -19.95
CA ALA A 143 1.93 3.78 -19.65
C ALA A 143 0.72 2.86 -19.42
N LEU A 144 -0.47 3.44 -19.44
CA LEU A 144 -1.74 2.76 -19.23
C LEU A 144 -2.42 2.47 -20.60
#